data_1a02c74a7ab407b4a9a494d4b923fc75
#
_entry.id   1a02c74a7ab407b4a9a494d4b923fc75
#
_cell.length_a   1.000
_cell.length_b   1.000
_cell.length_c   1.000
_cell.angle_alpha   90.00
_cell.angle_beta   90.00
_cell.angle_gamma   90.00
#
_symmetry.space_group_name_H-M   'P 1'
#
loop_
_entity.id
_entity.type
_entity.pdbx_description
1 polymer ?
#
loop_
_entity_poly.entity_id
_entity_poly.type
_entity_poly.pdbx_seq_one_letter_code
_entity_poly.pdbx_strand_id
1 'polypeptide(L)'
;MTSYEMAKEKYAAWGVDTEKAMEQLKKVPVSLHCWQLDDVMGFDNDGALTGGIQTTGNYPGRAKTPEQLMADMEEAMKLMPGTAKLNIHASYAIFEEGEFADRDALEPKHFAKWVAFAKKHHMGIDFNPTFFSHEKVKNGLTLSSPDEETRKFWIEHGKACIRISEYFARETGMPCVMNIWTGDGFKDVPADRMGPRLRYKDSIEQILSEPYDKNLVKPCVESKVFGIGVESYTVGSAEFTLSFAAMHDGCMPLMDNGHYHPQEYVSDKIPAMLCFYPEFALHITRGVRWDSDHVLLLDDETKEMAKEIVRNQALDRVYMALDYFDASINRVSALATGFRSWQKALLMALCTPNEQLKELQDTNQLGRLMVMQEAVKMLPIGEVWEEYCRREGVTDDAHFYDAIEKYEKEVLVNRN
;
A
#
# COMPACT_ATOMS: atom_id res chain seq x y z
N MET A 1 -6.08 35.64 17.13
CA MET A 1 -6.67 34.33 16.82
C MET A 1 -6.13 33.91 15.46
N THR A 2 -5.45 32.80 15.37
CA THR A 2 -4.93 32.28 14.10
C THR A 2 -6.07 31.65 13.29
N SER A 3 -5.84 31.35 12.01
CA SER A 3 -6.81 30.64 11.17
C SER A 3 -7.16 29.27 11.79
N TYR A 4 -6.16 28.55 12.29
CA TYR A 4 -6.36 27.29 13.01
C TYR A 4 -7.22 27.45 14.28
N GLU A 5 -6.99 28.47 15.11
CA GLU A 5 -7.82 28.71 16.30
C GLU A 5 -9.29 28.94 15.95
N MET A 6 -9.56 29.67 14.88
CA MET A 6 -10.93 29.84 14.36
C MET A 6 -11.52 28.52 13.83
N ALA A 7 -10.73 27.71 13.15
CA ALA A 7 -11.14 26.40 12.69
C ALA A 7 -11.47 25.48 13.88
N LYS A 8 -10.61 25.44 14.88
CA LYS A 8 -10.78 24.65 16.11
C LYS A 8 -12.09 24.96 16.83
N GLU A 9 -12.44 26.25 16.96
CA GLU A 9 -13.74 26.66 17.55
C GLU A 9 -14.93 26.18 16.72
N LYS A 10 -14.85 26.26 15.38
CA LYS A 10 -15.92 25.76 14.50
C LYS A 10 -16.10 24.24 14.64
N TYR A 11 -15.01 23.48 14.68
CA TYR A 11 -15.07 22.03 14.88
C TYR A 11 -15.60 21.68 16.28
N ALA A 12 -15.18 22.39 17.32
CA ALA A 12 -15.65 22.19 18.68
C ALA A 12 -17.18 22.40 18.80
N ALA A 13 -17.76 23.34 18.04
CA ALA A 13 -19.21 23.54 17.98
C ALA A 13 -19.97 22.31 17.42
N TRP A 14 -19.29 21.41 16.71
CA TRP A 14 -19.81 20.14 16.20
C TRP A 14 -19.36 18.95 17.06
N GLY A 15 -18.76 19.20 18.23
CA GLY A 15 -18.26 18.14 19.12
C GLY A 15 -16.98 17.45 18.67
N VAL A 16 -16.24 18.06 17.74
CA VAL A 16 -14.99 17.52 17.20
C VAL A 16 -13.78 18.18 17.85
N ASP A 17 -12.86 17.37 18.36
CA ASP A 17 -11.57 17.81 18.90
C ASP A 17 -10.46 17.63 17.86
N THR A 18 -10.06 18.73 17.23
CA THR A 18 -9.01 18.74 16.19
C THR A 18 -7.62 18.41 16.74
N GLU A 19 -7.34 18.71 18.02
CA GLU A 19 -6.07 18.35 18.67
C GLU A 19 -5.95 16.82 18.77
N LYS A 20 -7.02 16.19 19.28
CA LYS A 20 -7.08 14.73 19.36
C LYS A 20 -7.00 14.07 17.98
N ALA A 21 -7.66 14.67 16.98
CA ALA A 21 -7.62 14.18 15.60
C ALA A 21 -6.19 14.17 15.03
N MET A 22 -5.44 15.27 15.17
CA MET A 22 -4.05 15.35 14.73
C MET A 22 -3.13 14.40 15.51
N GLU A 23 -3.28 14.31 16.83
CA GLU A 23 -2.53 13.38 17.69
C GLU A 23 -2.77 11.90 17.32
N GLN A 24 -3.99 11.57 16.93
CA GLN A 24 -4.36 10.24 16.48
C GLN A 24 -3.79 9.96 15.09
N LEU A 25 -3.92 10.89 14.16
CA LEU A 25 -3.38 10.77 12.79
C LEU A 25 -1.87 10.53 12.81
N LYS A 26 -1.13 11.27 13.63
CA LYS A 26 0.32 11.13 13.76
C LYS A 26 0.77 9.69 14.07
N LYS A 27 -0.06 8.92 14.79
CA LYS A 27 0.26 7.55 15.22
C LYS A 27 -0.12 6.49 14.20
N VAL A 28 -0.83 6.85 13.14
CA VAL A 28 -1.27 5.91 12.11
C VAL A 28 -0.14 5.67 11.12
N PRO A 29 0.45 4.46 11.09
CA PRO A 29 1.49 4.16 10.12
C PRO A 29 0.87 3.93 8.73
N VAL A 30 1.44 4.57 7.72
CA VAL A 30 1.11 4.33 6.31
C VAL A 30 2.33 3.74 5.61
N SER A 31 2.16 2.61 4.95
CA SER A 31 3.23 1.92 4.25
C SER A 31 3.52 2.58 2.90
N LEU A 32 4.77 2.99 2.71
CA LEU A 32 5.23 3.80 1.60
C LEU A 32 6.00 2.93 0.61
N HIS A 33 5.42 2.68 -0.53
CA HIS A 33 5.98 1.85 -1.58
C HIS A 33 7.15 2.53 -2.29
N CYS A 34 8.32 1.91 -2.25
CA CYS A 34 9.53 2.46 -2.85
C CYS A 34 9.54 2.38 -4.39
N TRP A 35 8.77 1.47 -4.97
CA TRP A 35 8.77 1.19 -6.42
C TRP A 35 8.19 2.29 -7.31
N GLN A 36 7.53 3.30 -6.75
CA GLN A 36 7.20 4.53 -7.47
C GLN A 36 8.46 5.28 -7.95
N LEU A 37 9.60 5.12 -7.27
CA LEU A 37 10.80 5.90 -7.52
C LEU A 37 11.72 5.30 -8.61
N ASP A 38 11.60 3.99 -8.86
CA ASP A 38 12.42 3.26 -9.83
C ASP A 38 11.62 2.53 -10.92
N ASP A 39 10.31 2.80 -11.04
CA ASP A 39 9.41 2.18 -12.01
C ASP A 39 9.27 0.65 -11.83
N VAL A 40 9.26 0.18 -10.57
CA VAL A 40 9.12 -1.23 -10.19
C VAL A 40 10.27 -2.14 -10.67
N MET A 41 11.40 -1.58 -11.10
CA MET A 41 12.51 -2.36 -11.67
C MET A 41 13.20 -3.27 -10.65
N GLY A 42 13.40 -2.77 -9.42
CA GLY A 42 14.22 -3.49 -8.43
C GLY A 42 15.71 -3.53 -8.82
N PHE A 43 16.47 -4.42 -8.15
CA PHE A 43 17.93 -4.48 -8.28
C PHE A 43 18.48 -5.89 -8.48
N ASP A 44 17.62 -6.90 -8.61
CA ASP A 44 18.03 -8.29 -8.72
C ASP A 44 18.24 -8.76 -10.18
N ASN A 45 17.73 -8.02 -11.15
CA ASN A 45 17.94 -8.32 -12.58
C ASN A 45 17.69 -7.08 -13.45
N ASP A 46 18.23 -7.12 -14.69
CA ASP A 46 18.06 -6.07 -15.71
C ASP A 46 16.96 -6.40 -16.73
N GLY A 47 16.11 -7.37 -16.43
CA GLY A 47 15.05 -7.86 -17.33
C GLY A 47 13.89 -6.88 -17.50
N ALA A 48 13.08 -7.09 -18.52
CA ALA A 48 11.83 -6.36 -18.69
C ALA A 48 10.78 -6.78 -17.65
N LEU A 49 9.90 -5.84 -17.26
CA LEU A 49 8.76 -6.14 -16.41
C LEU A 49 7.82 -7.15 -17.07
N THR A 50 7.32 -8.10 -16.29
CA THR A 50 6.37 -9.13 -16.71
C THR A 50 5.28 -9.34 -15.63
N GLY A 51 4.36 -10.30 -15.86
CA GLY A 51 3.32 -10.61 -14.87
C GLY A 51 2.17 -9.61 -14.84
N GLY A 52 1.99 -8.85 -15.94
CA GLY A 52 0.93 -7.84 -16.04
C GLY A 52 1.30 -6.50 -15.40
N ILE A 53 2.51 -6.35 -14.87
CA ILE A 53 3.03 -5.08 -14.35
C ILE A 53 3.66 -4.30 -15.50
N GLN A 54 3.23 -3.07 -15.67
CA GLN A 54 3.75 -2.17 -16.69
C GLN A 54 3.71 -0.73 -16.20
N THR A 55 4.88 -0.11 -16.07
CA THR A 55 4.98 1.33 -15.80
C THR A 55 5.00 2.09 -17.11
N THR A 56 4.18 3.14 -17.22
CA THR A 56 4.07 3.96 -18.43
C THR A 56 4.57 5.37 -18.18
N GLY A 57 5.36 5.88 -19.12
CA GLY A 57 5.97 7.20 -19.05
C GLY A 57 7.47 7.15 -19.23
N ASN A 58 8.06 8.32 -19.36
CA ASN A 58 9.51 8.50 -19.55
C ASN A 58 10.03 9.76 -18.87
N TYR A 59 9.40 10.17 -17.77
CA TYR A 59 9.87 11.32 -17.01
C TYR A 59 11.31 11.07 -16.53
N PRO A 60 12.23 12.05 -16.65
CA PRO A 60 13.64 11.87 -16.29
C PRO A 60 13.83 11.66 -14.78
N GLY A 61 15.01 11.17 -14.41
CA GLY A 61 15.42 11.11 -12.99
C GLY A 61 15.04 9.83 -12.24
N ARG A 62 14.64 8.76 -12.95
CA ARG A 62 14.39 7.46 -12.31
C ARG A 62 15.59 6.99 -11.48
N ALA A 63 15.35 6.48 -10.27
CA ALA A 63 16.38 5.84 -9.48
C ALA A 63 16.85 4.53 -10.16
N LYS A 64 18.17 4.31 -10.20
CA LYS A 64 18.80 3.14 -10.83
C LYS A 64 19.65 2.32 -9.86
N THR A 65 19.89 2.85 -8.68
CA THR A 65 20.64 2.16 -7.61
C THR A 65 19.92 2.29 -6.27
N PRO A 66 20.17 1.38 -5.34
CA PRO A 66 19.61 1.48 -3.98
C PRO A 66 19.87 2.82 -3.31
N GLU A 67 21.07 3.38 -3.48
CA GLU A 67 21.46 4.66 -2.89
C GLU A 67 20.66 5.84 -3.48
N GLN A 68 20.43 5.82 -4.80
CA GLN A 68 19.59 6.83 -5.46
C GLN A 68 18.13 6.73 -4.96
N LEU A 69 17.61 5.52 -4.86
CA LEU A 69 16.25 5.29 -4.39
C LEU A 69 16.07 5.72 -2.92
N MET A 70 17.02 5.37 -2.05
CA MET A 70 17.02 5.83 -0.65
C MET A 70 17.09 7.35 -0.54
N ALA A 71 17.89 8.01 -1.38
CA ALA A 71 17.98 9.48 -1.40
C ALA A 71 16.67 10.14 -1.86
N ASP A 72 16.00 9.58 -2.87
CA ASP A 72 14.68 10.06 -3.32
C ASP A 72 13.61 9.85 -2.26
N MET A 73 13.66 8.70 -1.56
CA MET A 73 12.79 8.43 -0.43
C MET A 73 12.98 9.45 0.70
N GLU A 74 14.24 9.76 1.06
CA GLU A 74 14.53 10.78 2.07
C GLU A 74 14.00 12.16 1.66
N GLU A 75 14.08 12.51 0.38
CA GLU A 75 13.55 13.78 -0.11
C GLU A 75 12.00 13.80 -0.04
N ALA A 76 11.35 12.72 -0.46
CA ALA A 76 9.90 12.59 -0.33
C ALA A 76 9.44 12.68 1.14
N MET A 77 10.14 12.03 2.06
CA MET A 77 9.80 12.02 3.48
C MET A 77 9.83 13.40 4.14
N LYS A 78 10.68 14.34 3.66
CA LYS A 78 10.68 15.73 4.13
C LYS A 78 9.38 16.48 3.83
N LEU A 79 8.57 15.95 2.92
CA LEU A 79 7.32 16.52 2.44
C LEU A 79 6.08 15.83 3.02
N MET A 80 6.26 14.75 3.77
CA MET A 80 5.18 13.88 4.25
C MET A 80 5.07 13.95 5.78
N PRO A 81 3.93 14.45 6.33
CA PRO A 81 3.71 14.46 7.77
C PRO A 81 3.29 13.10 8.30
N GLY A 82 3.57 12.83 9.58
CA GLY A 82 3.10 11.64 10.28
C GLY A 82 4.04 10.44 10.17
N THR A 83 3.53 9.25 10.46
CA THR A 83 4.31 8.02 10.54
C THR A 83 4.23 7.22 9.24
N ALA A 84 5.38 6.88 8.66
CA ALA A 84 5.47 6.02 7.49
C ALA A 84 6.17 4.69 7.83
N LYS A 85 5.86 3.64 7.06
CA LYS A 85 6.64 2.41 6.96
C LYS A 85 7.27 2.34 5.58
N LEU A 86 8.38 1.65 5.44
CA LEU A 86 8.95 1.35 4.14
C LEU A 86 8.27 0.10 3.56
N ASN A 87 7.86 0.13 2.30
CA ASN A 87 7.34 -1.04 1.60
C ASN A 87 8.26 -1.38 0.43
N ILE A 88 8.79 -2.61 0.43
CA ILE A 88 9.74 -3.08 -0.58
C ILE A 88 9.36 -4.45 -1.13
N HIS A 89 9.83 -4.76 -2.34
CA HIS A 89 9.73 -6.07 -2.97
C HIS A 89 10.99 -6.91 -2.74
N ALA A 90 10.89 -8.22 -2.91
CA ALA A 90 12.04 -9.12 -2.85
C ALA A 90 13.08 -8.83 -3.96
N SER A 91 12.64 -8.27 -5.10
CA SER A 91 13.53 -7.80 -6.18
C SER A 91 14.43 -6.62 -5.80
N TYR A 92 14.23 -6.03 -4.61
CA TYR A 92 15.08 -4.99 -4.04
C TYR A 92 16.23 -5.54 -3.18
N ALA A 93 16.53 -6.83 -3.27
CA ALA A 93 17.71 -7.42 -2.64
C ALA A 93 18.98 -6.70 -3.11
N ILE A 94 19.89 -6.45 -2.17
CA ILE A 94 21.19 -5.80 -2.44
C ILE A 94 22.30 -6.79 -2.16
N PHE A 95 23.07 -7.08 -3.19
CA PHE A 95 24.19 -8.03 -3.12
C PHE A 95 25.52 -7.29 -2.97
N GLU A 96 26.45 -7.90 -2.24
CA GLU A 96 27.85 -7.44 -2.22
C GLU A 96 28.56 -7.80 -3.52
N GLU A 97 29.70 -7.18 -3.80
CA GLU A 97 30.45 -7.40 -5.05
C GLU A 97 30.81 -8.89 -5.23
N GLY A 98 30.35 -9.47 -6.32
CA GLY A 98 30.56 -10.89 -6.66
C GLY A 98 29.60 -11.86 -5.96
N GLU A 99 28.66 -11.39 -5.16
CA GLU A 99 27.58 -12.18 -4.58
C GLU A 99 26.35 -12.15 -5.49
N PHE A 100 25.66 -13.27 -5.57
CA PHE A 100 24.32 -13.39 -6.16
C PHE A 100 23.57 -14.51 -5.48
N ALA A 101 22.30 -14.31 -5.21
CA ALA A 101 21.37 -15.34 -4.77
C ALA A 101 20.09 -15.22 -5.59
N ASP A 102 19.61 -16.34 -6.15
CA ASP A 102 18.32 -16.36 -6.81
C ASP A 102 17.18 -16.20 -5.78
N ARG A 103 15.98 -15.91 -6.23
CA ARG A 103 14.86 -15.53 -5.35
C ARG A 103 14.49 -16.61 -4.33
N ASP A 104 14.65 -17.89 -4.66
CA ASP A 104 14.43 -19.01 -3.72
C ASP A 104 15.54 -19.17 -2.64
N ALA A 105 16.67 -18.49 -2.84
CA ALA A 105 17.83 -18.51 -1.96
C ALA A 105 18.09 -17.15 -1.25
N LEU A 106 17.13 -16.22 -1.29
CA LEU A 106 17.27 -14.94 -0.61
C LEU A 106 17.35 -15.12 0.91
N GLU A 107 18.18 -14.28 1.53
CA GLU A 107 18.45 -14.28 2.97
C GLU A 107 18.29 -12.88 3.56
N PRO A 108 18.04 -12.73 4.88
CA PRO A 108 17.95 -11.46 5.57
C PRO A 108 19.11 -10.48 5.31
N LYS A 109 20.34 -10.99 5.15
CA LYS A 109 21.53 -10.17 4.89
C LYS A 109 21.42 -9.30 3.63
N HIS A 110 20.72 -9.79 2.59
CA HIS A 110 20.52 -9.07 1.33
C HIS A 110 19.64 -7.82 1.48
N PHE A 111 19.02 -7.67 2.64
CA PHE A 111 18.17 -6.52 2.97
C PHE A 111 18.70 -5.67 4.14
N ALA A 112 19.93 -5.94 4.60
CA ALA A 112 20.51 -5.24 5.75
C ALA A 112 20.62 -3.72 5.56
N LYS A 113 20.89 -3.26 4.33
CA LYS A 113 20.93 -1.82 4.00
C LYS A 113 19.56 -1.16 4.14
N TRP A 114 18.48 -1.86 3.76
CA TRP A 114 17.11 -1.39 3.94
C TRP A 114 16.72 -1.31 5.42
N VAL A 115 17.12 -2.29 6.21
CA VAL A 115 16.93 -2.26 7.67
C VAL A 115 17.68 -1.09 8.29
N ALA A 116 18.92 -0.85 7.89
CA ALA A 116 19.69 0.30 8.37
C ALA A 116 19.01 1.65 8.02
N PHE A 117 18.48 1.76 6.80
CA PHE A 117 17.70 2.91 6.35
C PHE A 117 16.44 3.10 7.21
N ALA A 118 15.63 2.04 7.36
CA ALA A 118 14.40 2.09 8.13
C ALA A 118 14.65 2.47 9.60
N LYS A 119 15.67 1.90 10.24
CA LYS A 119 16.06 2.23 11.61
C LYS A 119 16.51 3.69 11.76
N LYS A 120 17.28 4.21 10.79
CA LYS A 120 17.70 5.62 10.75
C LYS A 120 16.49 6.56 10.75
N HIS A 121 15.41 6.20 10.08
CA HIS A 121 14.20 6.99 9.92
C HIS A 121 13.05 6.58 10.84
N HIS A 122 13.27 5.67 11.80
CA HIS A 122 12.27 5.16 12.73
C HIS A 122 11.06 4.51 12.04
N MET A 123 11.28 3.82 10.92
CA MET A 123 10.26 3.15 10.12
C MET A 123 10.23 1.64 10.40
N GLY A 124 9.04 1.05 10.30
CA GLY A 124 8.91 -0.39 10.06
C GLY A 124 9.12 -0.71 8.57
N ILE A 125 9.16 -2.01 8.24
CA ILE A 125 9.24 -2.48 6.84
C ILE A 125 8.11 -3.45 6.58
N ASP A 126 7.37 -3.26 5.47
CA ASP A 126 6.47 -4.23 4.87
C ASP A 126 7.13 -4.84 3.64
N PHE A 127 6.72 -6.06 3.26
CA PHE A 127 7.45 -6.86 2.29
C PHE A 127 6.53 -7.55 1.29
N ASN A 128 6.96 -7.56 0.02
CA ASN A 128 6.25 -8.25 -1.04
C ASN A 128 7.17 -9.30 -1.68
N PRO A 129 6.86 -10.59 -1.60
CA PRO A 129 7.42 -11.58 -2.50
C PRO A 129 7.16 -11.17 -3.95
N THR A 130 8.19 -11.27 -4.79
CA THR A 130 8.08 -10.82 -6.18
C THR A 130 7.86 -12.02 -7.10
N PHE A 131 6.59 -12.39 -7.31
CA PHE A 131 6.21 -13.52 -8.17
C PHE A 131 6.02 -13.11 -9.64
N PHE A 132 6.91 -12.25 -10.15
CA PHE A 132 6.89 -11.76 -11.52
C PHE A 132 8.31 -11.33 -11.96
N SER A 133 8.46 -10.95 -13.24
CA SER A 133 9.72 -10.42 -13.81
C SER A 133 10.94 -11.30 -13.52
N HIS A 134 10.82 -12.58 -13.85
CA HIS A 134 11.87 -13.57 -13.63
C HIS A 134 11.79 -14.71 -14.65
N GLU A 135 12.93 -15.33 -14.98
CA GLU A 135 12.99 -16.43 -15.97
C GLU A 135 12.21 -17.69 -15.55
N LYS A 136 11.97 -17.86 -14.24
CA LYS A 136 11.16 -18.97 -13.70
C LYS A 136 9.65 -18.72 -13.79
N VAL A 137 9.19 -17.60 -14.33
CA VAL A 137 7.80 -17.43 -14.75
C VAL A 137 7.59 -18.24 -16.02
N LYS A 138 6.81 -19.31 -15.96
CA LYS A 138 6.57 -20.20 -17.10
C LYS A 138 5.14 -20.04 -17.62
N ASN A 139 5.03 -19.62 -18.89
CA ASN A 139 3.74 -19.36 -19.53
C ASN A 139 2.82 -18.41 -18.75
N GLY A 140 3.39 -17.40 -18.09
CA GLY A 140 2.67 -16.46 -17.24
C GLY A 140 2.21 -17.02 -15.89
N LEU A 141 2.77 -18.18 -15.47
CA LEU A 141 2.40 -18.85 -14.21
C LEU A 141 3.60 -19.03 -13.29
N THR A 142 3.34 -18.90 -12.00
CA THR A 142 4.28 -19.07 -10.88
C THR A 142 3.75 -20.09 -9.88
N LEU A 143 3.09 -19.67 -8.82
CA LEU A 143 2.51 -20.50 -7.76
C LEU A 143 1.39 -21.43 -8.24
N SER A 144 0.76 -21.11 -9.38
CA SER A 144 -0.29 -21.93 -9.99
C SER A 144 0.20 -22.80 -11.16
N SER A 145 1.49 -22.79 -11.45
CA SER A 145 2.07 -23.54 -12.56
C SER A 145 1.77 -25.05 -12.47
N PRO A 146 1.44 -25.72 -13.58
CA PRO A 146 1.35 -27.18 -13.63
C PRO A 146 2.74 -27.85 -13.52
N ASP A 147 3.82 -27.11 -13.80
CA ASP A 147 5.19 -27.58 -13.65
C ASP A 147 5.61 -27.54 -12.17
N GLU A 148 5.88 -28.69 -11.59
CA GLU A 148 6.22 -28.85 -10.17
C GLU A 148 7.54 -28.18 -9.80
N GLU A 149 8.54 -28.18 -10.68
CA GLU A 149 9.84 -27.52 -10.41
C GLU A 149 9.68 -26.01 -10.35
N THR A 150 8.91 -25.43 -11.28
CA THR A 150 8.54 -24.01 -11.25
C THR A 150 7.81 -23.65 -9.96
N ARG A 151 6.80 -24.46 -9.59
CA ARG A 151 6.03 -24.22 -8.36
C ARG A 151 6.89 -24.31 -7.12
N LYS A 152 7.77 -25.32 -7.04
CA LYS A 152 8.69 -25.50 -5.91
C LYS A 152 9.62 -24.30 -5.72
N PHE A 153 10.20 -23.79 -6.81
CA PHE A 153 11.04 -22.59 -6.77
C PHE A 153 10.29 -21.41 -6.12
N TRP A 154 9.07 -21.16 -6.58
CA TRP A 154 8.28 -20.04 -6.06
C TRP A 154 7.76 -20.26 -4.63
N ILE A 155 7.50 -21.50 -4.23
CA ILE A 155 7.16 -21.83 -2.83
C ILE A 155 8.36 -21.55 -1.92
N GLU A 156 9.56 -21.98 -2.28
CA GLU A 156 10.78 -21.72 -1.51
C GLU A 156 11.09 -20.20 -1.45
N HIS A 157 10.86 -19.46 -2.55
CA HIS A 157 10.90 -18.01 -2.54
C HIS A 157 9.93 -17.40 -1.50
N GLY A 158 8.68 -17.83 -1.48
CA GLY A 158 7.69 -17.37 -0.51
C GLY A 158 8.11 -17.66 0.94
N LYS A 159 8.66 -18.85 1.21
CA LYS A 159 9.20 -19.21 2.54
C LYS A 159 10.40 -18.35 2.93
N ALA A 160 11.31 -18.07 2.01
CA ALA A 160 12.42 -17.15 2.24
C ALA A 160 11.90 -15.77 2.63
N CYS A 161 10.83 -15.29 1.95
CA CYS A 161 10.21 -14.01 2.27
C CYS A 161 9.55 -13.97 3.66
N ILE A 162 9.00 -15.09 4.16
CA ILE A 162 8.52 -15.17 5.57
C ILE A 162 9.68 -14.94 6.53
N ARG A 163 10.81 -15.61 6.35
CA ARG A 163 11.99 -15.45 7.21
C ARG A 163 12.56 -14.04 7.17
N ILE A 164 12.57 -13.42 5.99
CA ILE A 164 13.00 -12.02 5.80
C ILE A 164 12.02 -11.05 6.48
N SER A 165 10.72 -11.29 6.38
CA SER A 165 9.69 -10.47 7.04
C SER A 165 9.82 -10.52 8.56
N GLU A 166 10.13 -11.69 9.13
CA GLU A 166 10.38 -11.81 10.57
C GLU A 166 11.65 -11.05 10.99
N TYR A 167 12.70 -11.11 10.19
CA TYR A 167 13.91 -10.32 10.40
C TYR A 167 13.58 -8.81 10.40
N PHE A 168 12.80 -8.32 9.43
CA PHE A 168 12.39 -6.91 9.41
C PHE A 168 11.64 -6.50 10.68
N ALA A 169 10.67 -7.29 11.08
CA ALA A 169 9.88 -6.98 12.27
C ALA A 169 10.73 -6.97 13.54
N ARG A 170 11.65 -7.92 13.70
CA ARG A 170 12.57 -7.96 14.85
C ARG A 170 13.51 -6.76 14.90
N GLU A 171 14.07 -6.39 13.76
CA GLU A 171 15.05 -5.30 13.67
C GLU A 171 14.43 -3.90 13.80
N THR A 172 13.20 -3.71 13.32
CA THR A 172 12.53 -2.40 13.34
C THR A 172 11.58 -2.23 14.54
N GLY A 173 11.21 -3.33 15.20
CA GLY A 173 10.27 -3.31 16.33
C GLY A 173 8.81 -3.12 15.91
N MET A 174 8.47 -3.22 14.63
CA MET A 174 7.12 -3.11 14.09
C MET A 174 6.74 -4.37 13.33
N PRO A 175 5.49 -4.87 13.39
CA PRO A 175 5.05 -6.00 12.58
C PRO A 175 5.27 -5.73 11.08
N CYS A 176 5.68 -6.77 10.34
CA CYS A 176 5.85 -6.72 8.89
C CYS A 176 4.63 -7.35 8.20
N VAL A 177 3.91 -6.59 7.41
CA VAL A 177 2.91 -7.14 6.48
C VAL A 177 3.65 -7.76 5.30
N MET A 178 3.36 -9.04 5.00
CA MET A 178 3.94 -9.75 3.87
C MET A 178 2.84 -10.05 2.86
N ASN A 179 2.87 -9.37 1.71
CA ASN A 179 1.82 -9.45 0.71
C ASN A 179 2.09 -10.51 -0.36
N ILE A 180 1.30 -11.57 -0.38
CA ILE A 180 1.33 -12.60 -1.43
C ILE A 180 0.38 -12.18 -2.56
N TRP A 181 0.99 -11.66 -3.63
CA TRP A 181 0.32 -11.31 -4.88
C TRP A 181 0.97 -12.04 -6.05
N THR A 182 0.18 -12.47 -7.03
CA THR A 182 0.68 -13.05 -8.27
C THR A 182 -0.09 -12.55 -9.48
N GLY A 183 0.61 -12.35 -10.60
CA GLY A 183 0.03 -12.07 -11.90
C GLY A 183 -0.44 -13.31 -12.65
N ASP A 184 -0.51 -14.46 -11.99
CA ASP A 184 -0.90 -15.73 -12.62
C ASP A 184 -2.30 -15.68 -13.22
N GLY A 185 -2.41 -16.06 -14.49
CA GLY A 185 -3.69 -16.05 -15.19
C GLY A 185 -3.55 -16.37 -16.67
N PHE A 186 -4.59 -16.09 -17.43
CA PHE A 186 -4.61 -16.34 -18.88
C PHE A 186 -5.19 -15.15 -19.64
N LYS A 187 -4.56 -14.83 -20.75
CA LYS A 187 -5.04 -13.79 -21.67
C LYS A 187 -6.39 -14.18 -22.30
N ASP A 188 -6.51 -15.41 -22.73
CA ASP A 188 -7.74 -15.95 -23.34
C ASP A 188 -8.41 -16.97 -22.41
N VAL A 189 -9.64 -17.34 -22.71
CA VAL A 189 -10.48 -18.19 -21.86
C VAL A 189 -9.85 -19.57 -21.67
N PRO A 190 -9.46 -19.99 -20.46
CA PRO A 190 -8.92 -21.31 -20.23
C PRO A 190 -10.02 -22.38 -20.19
N ALA A 191 -9.68 -23.59 -20.55
CA ALA A 191 -10.58 -24.75 -20.43
C ALA A 191 -10.80 -25.18 -18.97
N ASP A 192 -9.81 -24.91 -18.09
CA ASP A 192 -9.85 -25.23 -16.67
C ASP A 192 -9.50 -24.01 -15.83
N ARG A 193 -10.45 -23.56 -15.02
CA ARG A 193 -10.26 -22.45 -14.07
C ARG A 193 -10.06 -22.91 -12.63
N MET A 194 -10.32 -24.19 -12.35
CA MET A 194 -10.23 -24.76 -11.00
C MET A 194 -8.81 -25.29 -10.71
N GLY A 195 -8.21 -26.01 -11.63
CA GLY A 195 -6.88 -26.62 -11.45
C GLY A 195 -5.79 -25.61 -11.06
N PRO A 196 -5.63 -24.48 -11.77
CA PRO A 196 -4.68 -23.45 -11.36
C PRO A 196 -4.95 -22.91 -9.94
N ARG A 197 -6.21 -22.71 -9.56
CA ARG A 197 -6.56 -22.25 -8.21
C ARG A 197 -6.26 -23.28 -7.13
N LEU A 198 -6.45 -24.57 -7.40
CA LEU A 198 -6.09 -25.65 -6.46
C LEU A 198 -4.57 -25.67 -6.25
N ARG A 199 -3.77 -25.53 -7.32
CA ARG A 199 -2.31 -25.43 -7.20
C ARG A 199 -1.86 -24.18 -6.47
N TYR A 200 -2.49 -23.04 -6.73
CA TYR A 200 -2.21 -21.79 -6.02
C TYR A 200 -2.53 -21.90 -4.53
N LYS A 201 -3.69 -22.47 -4.19
CA LYS A 201 -4.08 -22.77 -2.81
C LYS A 201 -3.02 -23.61 -2.11
N ASP A 202 -2.66 -24.75 -2.68
CA ASP A 202 -1.62 -25.65 -2.16
C ASP A 202 -0.27 -24.95 -1.98
N SER A 203 0.13 -24.12 -2.96
CA SER A 203 1.38 -23.37 -2.89
C SER A 203 1.39 -22.34 -1.75
N ILE A 204 0.30 -21.59 -1.55
CA ILE A 204 0.21 -20.64 -0.42
C ILE A 204 0.22 -21.41 0.91
N GLU A 205 -0.50 -22.53 1.02
CA GLU A 205 -0.49 -23.38 2.22
C GLU A 205 0.92 -23.88 2.56
N GLN A 206 1.70 -24.26 1.55
CA GLN A 206 3.09 -24.65 1.73
C GLN A 206 3.98 -23.45 2.16
N ILE A 207 3.78 -22.25 1.60
CA ILE A 207 4.49 -21.04 2.04
C ILE A 207 4.18 -20.76 3.51
N LEU A 208 2.90 -20.75 3.88
CA LEU A 208 2.44 -20.47 5.25
C LEU A 208 2.80 -21.56 6.27
N SER A 209 3.28 -22.74 5.81
CA SER A 209 3.82 -23.79 6.68
C SER A 209 5.22 -23.48 7.21
N GLU A 210 5.92 -22.47 6.64
CA GLU A 210 7.18 -21.97 7.20
C GLU A 210 6.91 -21.41 8.61
N PRO A 211 7.66 -21.81 9.64
CA PRO A 211 7.46 -21.31 11.00
C PRO A 211 7.75 -19.81 11.11
N TYR A 212 6.86 -19.06 11.73
CA TYR A 212 7.04 -17.64 12.02
C TYR A 212 6.22 -17.20 13.25
N ASP A 213 6.60 -16.08 13.85
CA ASP A 213 5.82 -15.43 14.92
C ASP A 213 4.68 -14.59 14.32
N LYS A 214 3.44 -15.02 14.53
CA LYS A 214 2.23 -14.33 14.03
C LYS A 214 2.03 -12.90 14.56
N ASN A 215 2.74 -12.54 15.64
CA ASN A 215 2.72 -11.15 16.11
C ASN A 215 3.68 -10.27 15.31
N LEU A 216 4.70 -10.84 14.71
CA LEU A 216 5.75 -10.14 13.96
C LEU A 216 5.49 -10.14 12.45
N VAL A 217 5.06 -11.26 11.90
CA VAL A 217 4.76 -11.39 10.47
C VAL A 217 3.25 -11.48 10.26
N LYS A 218 2.75 -10.65 9.38
CA LYS A 218 1.34 -10.56 8.99
C LYS A 218 1.19 -10.93 7.51
N PRO A 219 1.18 -12.23 7.17
CA PRO A 219 0.95 -12.65 5.79
C PRO A 219 -0.44 -12.27 5.33
N CYS A 220 -0.54 -11.77 4.11
CA CYS A 220 -1.82 -11.51 3.46
C CYS A 220 -1.81 -12.01 2.02
N VAL A 221 -3.00 -12.19 1.46
CA VAL A 221 -3.22 -12.57 0.06
C VAL A 221 -4.00 -11.48 -0.63
N GLU A 222 -3.44 -10.99 -1.72
CA GLU A 222 -4.02 -9.91 -2.51
C GLU A 222 -4.75 -10.45 -3.73
N SER A 223 -5.93 -9.90 -4.00
CA SER A 223 -6.69 -10.22 -5.19
C SER A 223 -6.20 -9.43 -6.41
N LYS A 224 -6.47 -9.98 -7.61
CA LYS A 224 -6.37 -9.26 -8.88
C LYS A 224 -7.65 -9.48 -9.69
N VAL A 225 -8.14 -8.41 -10.35
CA VAL A 225 -9.35 -8.50 -11.15
C VAL A 225 -9.06 -8.96 -12.58
N PHE A 226 -8.26 -8.20 -13.31
CA PHE A 226 -7.76 -8.48 -14.66
C PHE A 226 -6.56 -7.56 -14.92
N GLY A 227 -5.83 -7.79 -16.02
CA GLY A 227 -4.71 -6.95 -16.39
C GLY A 227 -4.12 -7.39 -17.73
N ILE A 228 -3.04 -6.73 -18.14
CA ILE A 228 -2.33 -7.09 -19.37
C ILE A 228 -1.79 -8.51 -19.26
N GLY A 229 -2.21 -9.37 -20.21
CA GLY A 229 -1.83 -10.79 -20.24
C GLY A 229 -2.73 -11.72 -19.40
N VAL A 230 -3.68 -11.18 -18.65
CA VAL A 230 -4.63 -11.93 -17.82
C VAL A 230 -6.07 -11.39 -17.97
N GLU A 231 -6.43 -10.99 -19.18
CA GLU A 231 -7.67 -10.30 -19.48
C GLU A 231 -8.91 -11.17 -19.25
N SER A 232 -8.80 -12.49 -19.46
CA SER A 232 -9.94 -13.41 -19.32
C SER A 232 -9.99 -14.17 -18.00
N TYR A 233 -8.89 -14.30 -17.31
CA TYR A 233 -8.83 -15.11 -16.10
C TYR A 233 -7.60 -14.76 -15.23
N THR A 234 -7.87 -14.45 -13.97
CA THR A 234 -6.86 -14.36 -12.91
C THR A 234 -7.03 -15.51 -11.92
N VAL A 235 -5.95 -16.09 -11.48
CA VAL A 235 -5.97 -17.19 -10.50
C VAL A 235 -6.39 -16.65 -9.12
N GLY A 236 -5.80 -15.54 -8.69
CA GLY A 236 -6.07 -14.89 -7.41
C GLY A 236 -7.24 -13.89 -7.50
N SER A 237 -8.46 -14.34 -7.83
CA SER A 237 -9.64 -13.47 -7.79
C SER A 237 -10.04 -13.09 -6.36
N ALA A 238 -10.86 -12.04 -6.21
CA ALA A 238 -11.34 -11.58 -4.89
C ALA A 238 -12.03 -12.71 -4.11
N GLU A 239 -12.89 -13.53 -4.78
CA GLU A 239 -13.56 -14.66 -4.14
C GLU A 239 -12.58 -15.71 -3.64
N PHE A 240 -11.47 -15.94 -4.39
CA PHE A 240 -10.44 -16.88 -3.97
C PHE A 240 -9.69 -16.36 -2.74
N THR A 241 -9.18 -15.14 -2.79
CA THR A 241 -8.33 -14.57 -1.71
C THR A 241 -9.10 -14.36 -0.42
N LEU A 242 -10.34 -13.85 -0.49
CA LEU A 242 -11.20 -13.69 0.67
C LEU A 242 -11.55 -15.05 1.30
N SER A 243 -11.93 -16.04 0.47
CA SER A 243 -12.25 -17.39 0.97
C SER A 243 -11.01 -18.08 1.55
N PHE A 244 -9.85 -17.90 0.93
CA PHE A 244 -8.58 -18.45 1.44
C PHE A 244 -8.27 -17.87 2.83
N ALA A 245 -8.25 -16.55 2.96
CA ALA A 245 -7.97 -15.89 4.23
C ALA A 245 -8.97 -16.27 5.34
N ALA A 246 -10.25 -16.40 5.00
CA ALA A 246 -11.29 -16.83 5.96
C ALA A 246 -11.08 -18.27 6.48
N MET A 247 -10.40 -19.12 5.72
CA MET A 247 -10.17 -20.53 6.07
C MET A 247 -8.80 -20.80 6.69
N HIS A 248 -7.90 -19.80 6.72
CA HIS A 248 -6.51 -19.98 7.15
C HIS A 248 -6.16 -18.98 8.27
N ASP A 249 -6.10 -19.49 9.50
CA ASP A 249 -5.67 -18.68 10.65
C ASP A 249 -4.24 -18.17 10.49
N GLY A 250 -4.07 -16.85 10.66
CA GLY A 250 -2.79 -16.15 10.51
C GLY A 250 -2.53 -15.64 9.09
N CYS A 251 -3.49 -15.74 8.16
CA CYS A 251 -3.44 -15.09 6.86
C CYS A 251 -4.57 -14.07 6.75
N MET A 252 -4.24 -12.84 6.39
CA MET A 252 -5.21 -11.76 6.17
C MET A 252 -5.61 -11.66 4.69
N PRO A 253 -6.79 -11.17 4.35
CA PRO A 253 -7.03 -10.65 3.01
C PRO A 253 -6.38 -9.28 2.86
N LEU A 254 -5.89 -8.98 1.66
CA LEU A 254 -5.53 -7.65 1.24
C LEU A 254 -6.46 -7.21 0.11
N MET A 255 -7.09 -6.06 0.29
CA MET A 255 -7.91 -5.43 -0.74
C MET A 255 -7.12 -4.27 -1.35
N ASP A 256 -6.87 -4.34 -2.65
CA ASP A 256 -6.42 -3.19 -3.44
C ASP A 256 -7.65 -2.55 -4.10
N ASN A 257 -7.83 -1.24 -3.93
CA ASN A 257 -9.03 -0.57 -4.48
C ASN A 257 -8.99 -0.40 -6.01
N GLY A 258 -7.85 -0.64 -6.67
CA GLY A 258 -7.72 -0.76 -8.12
C GLY A 258 -8.05 -2.18 -8.65
N HIS A 259 -8.07 -3.20 -7.79
CA HIS A 259 -8.25 -4.60 -8.17
C HIS A 259 -9.72 -5.08 -8.13
N TYR A 260 -10.66 -4.16 -8.28
CA TYR A 260 -12.09 -4.45 -8.40
C TYR A 260 -12.67 -3.85 -9.68
N HIS A 261 -13.85 -4.29 -10.06
CA HIS A 261 -14.55 -3.67 -11.18
C HIS A 261 -14.80 -2.18 -10.88
N PRO A 262 -14.67 -1.25 -11.88
CA PRO A 262 -14.77 0.20 -11.63
C PRO A 262 -16.09 0.69 -10.99
N GLN A 263 -17.11 -0.16 -10.94
CA GLN A 263 -18.38 0.13 -10.25
C GLN A 263 -18.44 -0.44 -8.83
N GLU A 264 -17.41 -1.14 -8.38
CA GLU A 264 -17.30 -1.66 -7.03
C GLU A 264 -16.45 -0.72 -6.19
N TYR A 265 -16.98 -0.33 -5.02
CA TYR A 265 -16.29 0.55 -4.08
C TYR A 265 -15.73 -0.26 -2.92
N VAL A 266 -14.44 -0.08 -2.65
CA VAL A 266 -13.78 -0.74 -1.51
C VAL A 266 -14.25 -0.14 -0.19
N SER A 267 -14.63 1.13 -0.18
CA SER A 267 -15.25 1.76 0.99
C SER A 267 -16.48 0.99 1.49
N ASP A 268 -17.31 0.44 0.61
CA ASP A 268 -18.46 -0.41 1.00
C ASP A 268 -18.03 -1.80 1.51
N LYS A 269 -16.88 -2.28 1.07
CA LYS A 269 -16.35 -3.59 1.48
C LYS A 269 -15.69 -3.55 2.88
N ILE A 270 -15.06 -2.44 3.25
CA ILE A 270 -14.35 -2.28 4.54
C ILE A 270 -15.21 -2.67 5.74
N PRO A 271 -16.41 -2.10 5.96
CA PRO A 271 -17.23 -2.48 7.12
C PRO A 271 -17.71 -3.92 7.05
N ALA A 272 -17.96 -4.49 5.87
CA ALA A 272 -18.29 -5.90 5.72
C ALA A 272 -17.12 -6.80 6.15
N MET A 273 -15.89 -6.46 5.75
CA MET A 273 -14.68 -7.19 6.14
C MET A 273 -14.44 -7.12 7.66
N LEU A 274 -14.69 -5.98 8.28
CA LEU A 274 -14.55 -5.79 9.73
C LEU A 274 -15.50 -6.67 10.55
N CYS A 275 -16.58 -7.20 9.96
CA CYS A 275 -17.48 -8.14 10.61
C CYS A 275 -16.89 -9.56 10.73
N PHE A 276 -15.95 -9.94 9.85
CA PHE A 276 -15.47 -11.31 9.75
C PHE A 276 -13.97 -11.46 10.04
N TYR A 277 -13.18 -10.41 9.79
CA TYR A 277 -11.73 -10.45 9.99
C TYR A 277 -11.32 -9.56 11.17
N PRO A 278 -10.49 -10.05 12.06
CA PRO A 278 -9.96 -9.25 13.18
C PRO A 278 -9.05 -8.13 12.67
N GLU A 279 -8.32 -8.38 11.60
CA GLU A 279 -7.42 -7.45 10.92
C GLU A 279 -7.35 -7.78 9.42
N PHE A 280 -7.06 -6.80 8.58
CA PHE A 280 -6.82 -6.97 7.16
C PHE A 280 -5.93 -5.84 6.60
N ALA A 281 -5.46 -6.00 5.38
CA ALA A 281 -4.61 -5.01 4.71
C ALA A 281 -5.35 -4.32 3.55
N LEU A 282 -4.94 -3.10 3.25
CA LEU A 282 -5.37 -2.32 2.09
C LEU A 282 -4.14 -1.87 1.30
N HIS A 283 -4.18 -2.07 -0.01
CA HIS A 283 -3.43 -1.28 -0.97
C HIS A 283 -4.33 -0.16 -1.50
N ILE A 284 -3.81 1.06 -1.44
CA ILE A 284 -4.56 2.27 -1.74
C ILE A 284 -3.94 2.93 -2.96
N THR A 285 -4.68 2.87 -4.05
CA THR A 285 -4.33 3.42 -5.35
C THR A 285 -5.50 4.22 -5.93
N ARG A 286 -5.39 4.68 -7.14
CA ARG A 286 -6.49 5.29 -7.87
C ARG A 286 -6.66 4.59 -9.22
N GLY A 287 -7.58 3.65 -9.29
CA GLY A 287 -7.99 3.03 -10.55
C GLY A 287 -8.77 4.02 -11.41
N VAL A 288 -8.29 4.28 -12.64
CA VAL A 288 -8.98 5.14 -13.61
C VAL A 288 -9.66 4.25 -14.64
N ARG A 289 -10.90 3.88 -14.39
CA ARG A 289 -11.75 3.01 -15.22
C ARG A 289 -11.35 1.52 -15.25
N TRP A 290 -10.17 1.17 -14.80
CA TRP A 290 -9.64 -0.18 -14.68
C TRP A 290 -8.43 -0.17 -13.73
N ASP A 291 -7.84 -1.32 -13.47
CA ASP A 291 -6.59 -1.46 -12.71
C ASP A 291 -5.43 -0.78 -13.45
N SER A 292 -5.14 0.45 -13.07
CA SER A 292 -4.21 1.33 -13.79
C SER A 292 -3.20 2.07 -12.90
N ASP A 293 -3.17 1.73 -11.62
CA ASP A 293 -2.18 2.13 -10.61
C ASP A 293 -1.80 3.63 -10.64
N HIS A 294 -2.80 4.50 -10.80
CA HIS A 294 -2.58 5.95 -10.80
C HIS A 294 -2.29 6.47 -9.40
N VAL A 295 -1.53 7.55 -9.35
CA VAL A 295 -1.26 8.28 -8.11
C VAL A 295 -2.54 8.59 -7.36
N LEU A 296 -2.55 8.28 -6.08
CA LEU A 296 -3.70 8.54 -5.20
C LEU A 296 -3.97 10.04 -5.09
N LEU A 297 -5.21 10.41 -5.27
CA LEU A 297 -5.73 11.77 -5.09
C LEU A 297 -6.82 11.76 -4.01
N LEU A 298 -7.15 12.95 -3.52
CA LEU A 298 -8.21 13.16 -2.53
C LEU A 298 -9.60 13.17 -3.22
N ASP A 299 -9.94 12.07 -3.88
CA ASP A 299 -11.24 11.87 -4.52
C ASP A 299 -12.30 11.33 -3.54
N ASP A 300 -13.49 11.03 -4.03
CA ASP A 300 -14.60 10.64 -3.17
C ASP A 300 -14.38 9.24 -2.57
N GLU A 301 -13.86 8.28 -3.34
CA GLU A 301 -13.60 6.95 -2.83
C GLU A 301 -12.49 6.94 -1.76
N THR A 302 -11.41 7.68 -1.98
CA THR A 302 -10.33 7.85 -0.99
C THR A 302 -10.87 8.39 0.34
N LYS A 303 -11.75 9.39 0.28
CA LYS A 303 -12.40 9.95 1.48
C LYS A 303 -13.35 8.97 2.15
N GLU A 304 -14.13 8.21 1.38
CA GLU A 304 -15.06 7.25 1.94
C GLU A 304 -14.34 6.04 2.57
N MET A 305 -13.26 5.51 1.96
CA MET A 305 -12.43 4.47 2.60
C MET A 305 -11.88 4.92 3.96
N ALA A 306 -11.32 6.13 4.02
CA ALA A 306 -10.83 6.69 5.28
C ALA A 306 -11.94 6.84 6.33
N LYS A 307 -13.13 7.28 5.92
CA LYS A 307 -14.30 7.39 6.81
C LYS A 307 -14.73 6.04 7.35
N GLU A 308 -14.75 4.97 6.52
CA GLU A 308 -15.10 3.64 6.98
C GLU A 308 -14.12 3.10 8.03
N ILE A 309 -12.82 3.32 7.83
CA ILE A 309 -11.82 2.90 8.81
C ILE A 309 -12.00 3.65 10.13
N VAL A 310 -12.15 4.98 10.07
CA VAL A 310 -12.23 5.82 11.27
C VAL A 310 -13.54 5.64 12.04
N ARG A 311 -14.70 5.66 11.34
CA ARG A 311 -16.01 5.54 12.03
C ARG A 311 -16.24 4.18 12.66
N ASN A 312 -15.58 3.13 12.14
CA ASN A 312 -15.60 1.79 12.72
C ASN A 312 -14.47 1.55 13.75
N GLN A 313 -13.71 2.59 14.12
CA GLN A 313 -12.61 2.53 15.10
C GLN A 313 -11.57 1.46 14.72
N ALA A 314 -11.24 1.35 13.43
CA ALA A 314 -10.43 0.28 12.87
C ALA A 314 -9.00 0.70 12.46
N LEU A 315 -8.50 1.84 12.96
CA LEU A 315 -7.16 2.34 12.63
C LEU A 315 -6.02 1.40 13.08
N ASP A 316 -6.27 0.56 14.07
CA ASP A 316 -5.35 -0.46 14.59
C ASP A 316 -5.60 -1.87 14.02
N ARG A 317 -6.64 -2.03 13.19
CA ARG A 317 -7.06 -3.30 12.58
C ARG A 317 -6.84 -3.35 11.08
N VAL A 318 -6.60 -2.18 10.44
CA VAL A 318 -6.42 -2.05 9.01
C VAL A 318 -5.00 -1.59 8.71
N TYR A 319 -4.21 -2.46 8.09
CA TYR A 319 -2.86 -2.14 7.65
C TYR A 319 -2.94 -1.42 6.30
N MET A 320 -2.52 -0.17 6.26
CA MET A 320 -2.68 0.72 5.11
C MET A 320 -1.37 0.90 4.37
N ALA A 321 -1.35 0.54 3.09
CA ALA A 321 -0.21 0.75 2.21
C ALA A 321 -0.64 1.49 0.94
N LEU A 322 0.25 2.29 0.37
CA LEU A 322 0.05 2.87 -0.94
C LEU A 322 0.59 1.91 -2.00
N ASP A 323 -0.12 1.81 -3.14
CA ASP A 323 0.33 1.01 -4.26
C ASP A 323 -0.05 1.66 -5.59
N TYR A 324 0.86 2.44 -6.13
CA TYR A 324 0.74 3.06 -7.44
C TYR A 324 2.14 3.33 -8.02
N PHE A 325 2.23 3.45 -9.33
CA PHE A 325 3.47 3.79 -10.00
C PHE A 325 3.18 4.52 -11.32
N ASP A 326 3.68 5.74 -11.42
CA ASP A 326 3.52 6.62 -12.58
C ASP A 326 4.87 7.19 -12.99
N ALA A 327 5.33 6.83 -14.20
CA ALA A 327 6.56 7.33 -14.79
C ALA A 327 6.34 8.52 -15.74
N SER A 328 5.14 9.07 -15.82
CA SER A 328 4.83 10.22 -16.68
C SER A 328 5.06 11.56 -16.01
N ILE A 329 5.32 11.57 -14.70
CA ILE A 329 5.54 12.76 -13.88
C ILE A 329 6.75 12.59 -12.96
N ASN A 330 7.16 13.65 -12.27
CA ASN A 330 8.20 13.58 -11.23
C ASN A 330 7.82 12.56 -10.15
N ARG A 331 8.68 11.56 -9.93
CA ARG A 331 8.38 10.41 -9.08
C ARG A 331 8.30 10.75 -7.59
N VAL A 332 9.13 11.70 -7.13
CA VAL A 332 9.08 12.21 -5.74
C VAL A 332 7.76 12.94 -5.51
N SER A 333 7.33 13.75 -6.50
CA SER A 333 6.03 14.43 -6.47
C SER A 333 4.87 13.44 -6.39
N ALA A 334 4.90 12.39 -7.21
CA ALA A 334 3.87 11.35 -7.21
C ALA A 334 3.76 10.67 -5.86
N LEU A 335 4.90 10.22 -5.31
CA LEU A 335 4.96 9.54 -4.03
C LEU A 335 4.43 10.40 -2.88
N ALA A 336 4.93 11.64 -2.76
CA ALA A 336 4.54 12.53 -1.68
C ALA A 336 3.09 13.04 -1.82
N THR A 337 2.60 13.27 -3.05
CA THR A 337 1.21 13.70 -3.28
C THR A 337 0.21 12.62 -2.85
N GLY A 338 0.44 11.37 -3.21
CA GLY A 338 -0.46 10.28 -2.82
C GLY A 338 -0.45 10.05 -1.31
N PHE A 339 0.70 10.08 -0.66
CA PHE A 339 0.79 9.97 0.79
C PHE A 339 0.01 11.10 1.48
N ARG A 340 0.23 12.36 1.09
CA ARG A 340 -0.51 13.51 1.62
C ARG A 340 -2.01 13.40 1.36
N SER A 341 -2.42 12.88 0.21
CA SER A 341 -3.84 12.68 -0.10
C SER A 341 -4.50 11.69 0.86
N TRP A 342 -3.82 10.59 1.20
CA TRP A 342 -4.31 9.63 2.18
C TRP A 342 -4.36 10.23 3.59
N GLN A 343 -3.33 10.94 4.01
CA GLN A 343 -3.27 11.63 5.30
C GLN A 343 -4.40 12.67 5.44
N LYS A 344 -4.69 13.43 4.38
CA LYS A 344 -5.82 14.37 4.34
C LYS A 344 -7.16 13.65 4.49
N ALA A 345 -7.36 12.53 3.80
CA ALA A 345 -8.58 11.74 3.91
C ALA A 345 -8.80 11.23 5.34
N LEU A 346 -7.75 10.69 5.98
CA LEU A 346 -7.79 10.26 7.36
C LEU A 346 -8.08 11.43 8.32
N LEU A 347 -7.45 12.59 8.13
CA LEU A 347 -7.71 13.78 8.94
C LEU A 347 -9.16 14.24 8.82
N MET A 348 -9.69 14.29 7.60
CA MET A 348 -11.10 14.61 7.36
C MET A 348 -12.04 13.65 8.09
N ALA A 349 -11.75 12.37 8.05
CA ALA A 349 -12.54 11.34 8.73
C ALA A 349 -12.46 11.47 10.26
N LEU A 350 -11.27 11.75 10.82
CA LEU A 350 -11.06 12.00 12.24
C LEU A 350 -11.71 13.30 12.72
N CYS A 351 -11.82 14.29 11.84
CA CYS A 351 -12.53 15.56 12.10
C CYS A 351 -14.03 15.51 11.76
N THR A 352 -14.60 14.33 11.53
CA THR A 352 -16.04 14.13 11.31
C THR A 352 -16.72 13.78 12.63
N PRO A 353 -17.91 14.36 12.97
CA PRO A 353 -18.64 14.05 14.20
C PRO A 353 -19.37 12.70 14.10
N ASN A 354 -18.61 11.60 13.98
CA ASN A 354 -19.12 10.26 13.66
C ASN A 354 -20.17 9.74 14.67
N GLU A 355 -19.98 9.99 15.96
CA GLU A 355 -20.94 9.56 17.01
C GLU A 355 -22.31 10.23 16.84
N GLN A 356 -22.34 11.55 16.55
CA GLN A 356 -23.58 12.26 16.33
C GLN A 356 -24.29 11.82 15.05
N LEU A 357 -23.52 11.57 13.98
CA LEU A 357 -24.08 11.06 12.72
C LEU A 357 -24.69 9.66 12.93
N LYS A 358 -24.00 8.80 13.68
CA LYS A 358 -24.50 7.47 14.04
C LYS A 358 -25.79 7.55 14.88
N GLU A 359 -25.86 8.42 15.88
CA GLU A 359 -27.06 8.62 16.69
C GLU A 359 -28.27 9.05 15.84
N LEU A 360 -28.05 9.96 14.88
CA LEU A 360 -29.11 10.37 13.95
C LEU A 360 -29.63 9.21 13.10
N GLN A 361 -28.75 8.32 12.68
CA GLN A 361 -29.12 7.09 11.95
C GLN A 361 -29.90 6.14 12.86
N ASP A 362 -29.38 5.83 14.04
CA ASP A 362 -29.96 4.87 14.98
C ASP A 362 -31.34 5.33 15.46
N THR A 363 -31.57 6.63 15.53
CA THR A 363 -32.87 7.25 15.87
C THR A 363 -33.75 7.56 14.67
N ASN A 364 -33.40 7.08 13.47
CA ASN A 364 -34.15 7.26 12.22
C ASN A 364 -34.41 8.71 11.82
N GLN A 365 -33.49 9.64 12.19
CA GLN A 365 -33.53 11.04 11.82
C GLN A 365 -32.80 11.30 10.47
N LEU A 366 -33.12 10.52 9.45
CA LEU A 366 -32.35 10.44 8.19
C LEU A 366 -32.26 11.76 7.42
N GLY A 367 -33.32 12.57 7.45
CA GLY A 367 -33.27 13.92 6.83
C GLY A 367 -32.27 14.85 7.55
N ARG A 368 -32.20 14.81 8.88
CA ARG A 368 -31.24 15.57 9.65
C ARG A 368 -29.82 15.05 9.48
N LEU A 369 -29.66 13.71 9.41
CA LEU A 369 -28.39 13.07 9.09
C LEU A 369 -27.83 13.58 7.76
N MET A 370 -28.64 13.57 6.69
CA MET A 370 -28.23 14.06 5.37
C MET A 370 -27.78 15.53 5.43
N VAL A 371 -28.55 16.41 6.07
CA VAL A 371 -28.20 17.83 6.21
C VAL A 371 -26.90 18.02 6.98
N MET A 372 -26.70 17.25 8.04
CA MET A 372 -25.48 17.33 8.84
C MET A 372 -24.25 16.81 8.06
N GLN A 373 -24.39 15.72 7.34
CA GLN A 373 -23.32 15.21 6.46
C GLN A 373 -22.89 16.21 5.41
N GLU A 374 -23.83 16.97 4.81
CA GLU A 374 -23.50 18.04 3.87
C GLU A 374 -22.82 19.23 4.56
N ALA A 375 -23.31 19.62 5.73
CA ALA A 375 -22.78 20.78 6.45
C ALA A 375 -21.31 20.58 6.89
N VAL A 376 -20.93 19.38 7.35
CA VAL A 376 -19.56 19.09 7.79
C VAL A 376 -18.54 19.15 6.66
N LYS A 377 -18.96 18.95 5.41
CA LYS A 377 -18.07 19.08 4.23
C LYS A 377 -17.51 20.49 4.05
N MET A 378 -18.19 21.50 4.60
CA MET A 378 -17.80 22.91 4.51
C MET A 378 -17.02 23.41 5.72
N LEU A 379 -16.67 22.53 6.66
CA LEU A 379 -15.79 22.90 7.78
C LEU A 379 -14.36 23.16 7.29
N PRO A 380 -13.62 24.07 7.94
CA PRO A 380 -12.31 24.52 7.46
C PRO A 380 -11.20 23.52 7.74
N ILE A 381 -11.25 22.37 7.06
CA ILE A 381 -10.27 21.28 7.21
C ILE A 381 -8.86 21.68 6.71
N GLY A 382 -8.78 22.59 5.74
CA GLY A 382 -7.50 23.11 5.24
C GLY A 382 -6.66 23.74 6.35
N GLU A 383 -7.28 24.53 7.24
CA GLU A 383 -6.61 25.18 8.36
C GLU A 383 -6.06 24.14 9.39
N VAL A 384 -6.77 23.03 9.58
CA VAL A 384 -6.32 21.93 10.44
C VAL A 384 -5.17 21.19 9.78
N TRP A 385 -5.23 20.97 8.47
CA TRP A 385 -4.16 20.32 7.70
C TRP A 385 -2.87 21.16 7.70
N GLU A 386 -2.97 22.47 7.48
CA GLU A 386 -1.82 23.37 7.53
C GLU A 386 -1.16 23.37 8.91
N GLU A 387 -1.96 23.39 9.97
CA GLU A 387 -1.46 23.31 11.34
C GLU A 387 -0.79 21.96 11.61
N TYR A 388 -1.35 20.86 11.09
CA TYR A 388 -0.73 19.55 11.19
C TYR A 388 0.63 19.50 10.49
N CYS A 389 0.72 19.97 9.25
CA CYS A 389 1.99 20.10 8.52
C CYS A 389 3.02 20.92 9.28
N ARG A 390 2.60 22.06 9.83
CA ARG A 390 3.46 22.93 10.63
C ARG A 390 4.01 22.24 11.87
N ARG A 391 3.19 21.45 12.58
CA ARG A 391 3.62 20.69 13.77
C ARG A 391 4.57 19.57 13.44
N GLU A 392 4.37 18.92 12.32
CA GLU A 392 5.26 17.88 11.82
C GLU A 392 6.52 18.43 11.13
N GLY A 393 6.64 19.74 10.99
CA GLY A 393 7.82 20.39 10.41
C GLY A 393 7.94 20.19 8.89
N VAL A 394 6.83 19.91 8.20
CA VAL A 394 6.79 19.75 6.76
C VAL A 394 6.14 20.96 6.08
N THR A 395 6.45 21.16 4.80
CA THR A 395 5.93 22.25 3.98
C THR A 395 4.40 22.17 3.80
N ASP A 396 3.73 23.30 3.80
CA ASP A 396 2.31 23.41 3.42
C ASP A 396 2.06 23.11 1.93
N ASP A 397 0.79 23.04 1.53
CA ASP A 397 0.43 22.73 0.14
C ASP A 397 0.80 23.87 -0.83
N ALA A 398 0.90 25.12 -0.37
CA ALA A 398 1.24 26.25 -1.24
C ALA A 398 2.70 26.23 -1.70
N HIS A 399 3.61 25.70 -0.87
CA HIS A 399 5.05 25.66 -1.13
C HIS A 399 5.59 24.24 -1.36
N PHE A 400 4.71 23.27 -1.36
CA PHE A 400 5.06 21.84 -1.47
C PHE A 400 5.88 21.54 -2.74
N TYR A 401 5.52 22.10 -3.88
CA TYR A 401 6.17 21.83 -5.15
C TYR A 401 7.53 22.53 -5.31
N ASP A 402 7.77 23.62 -4.62
CA ASP A 402 9.03 24.38 -4.71
C ASP A 402 10.24 23.52 -4.28
N ALA A 403 10.06 22.71 -3.23
CA ALA A 403 11.09 21.78 -2.76
C ALA A 403 11.38 20.67 -3.79
N ILE A 404 10.33 20.13 -4.41
CA ILE A 404 10.44 19.11 -5.46
C ILE A 404 11.16 19.68 -6.69
N GLU A 405 10.78 20.87 -7.14
CA GLU A 405 11.40 21.53 -8.29
C GLU A 405 12.90 21.79 -8.06
N LYS A 406 13.26 22.16 -6.84
CA LYS A 406 14.66 22.33 -6.47
C LYS A 406 15.44 21.02 -6.56
N TYR A 407 14.91 19.95 -5.97
CA TYR A 407 15.53 18.62 -6.00
C TYR A 407 15.64 18.09 -7.44
N GLU A 408 14.63 18.31 -8.27
CA GLU A 408 14.65 17.94 -9.68
C GLU A 408 15.79 18.62 -10.42
N LYS A 409 15.94 19.94 -10.28
CA LYS A 409 17.00 20.73 -10.93
C LYS A 409 18.40 20.35 -10.46
N GLU A 410 18.57 20.10 -9.17
CA GLU A 410 19.87 19.84 -8.56
C GLU A 410 20.32 18.37 -8.70
N VAL A 411 19.39 17.43 -8.69
CA VAL A 411 19.69 15.99 -8.59
C VAL A 411 19.12 15.19 -9.77
N LEU A 412 17.78 15.21 -9.98
CA LEU A 412 17.13 14.26 -10.88
C LEU A 412 17.52 14.46 -12.34
N VAL A 413 17.68 15.70 -12.81
CA VAL A 413 18.07 15.99 -14.20
C VAL A 413 19.49 15.49 -14.55
N ASN A 414 20.32 15.22 -13.55
CA ASN A 414 21.67 14.70 -13.72
C ASN A 414 21.74 13.16 -13.77
N ARG A 415 20.60 12.47 -13.61
CA ARG A 415 20.49 11.01 -13.71
C ARG A 415 20.10 10.62 -15.12
N ASN A 416 21.04 10.50 -16.02
CA ASN A 416 20.80 10.08 -17.42
C ASN A 416 20.89 8.57 -17.60
#